data_e4143ecb86269ac8f3a4f5bc5615bbc4
#
_entry.id   e4143ecb86269ac8f3a4f5bc5615bbc4
#
_cell.length_a   1.000
_cell.length_b   1.000
_cell.length_c   1.000
_cell.angle_alpha   90.00
_cell.angle_beta   90.00
_cell.angle_gamma   90.00
#
_symmetry.space_group_name_H-M   'P 1'
#
loop_
_entity.id
_entity.type
_entity.pdbx_description
1 polymer ?
#
loop_
_entity_poly.entity_id
_entity_poly.type
_entity_poly.pdbx_seq_one_letter_code
_entity_poly.pdbx_strand_id
1 'polypeptide(L)'
;MKRYIPILFSLILQAQVRINIPDFVTSSLNSSENVLTLYSYDEFYEVSLDTFNVVTYPYNFAEILESNFSVEKINNNIFFIRNGSGEVHKMDNRSLKRIDNSTIQDFLIGSDVFVFRDTLFRHGGYGYWNVFNKLIYYDYTTSQWELYKNIQSEGRFSHETFIDKDKAYFIGGFSLGTDINQNDVQRRKVEYYDFNDKAFSLLGNGTSFFHGKKIKNDLGENLLFQKNSKLLKLDFEKNNVIEYFENSLFSKISFDYDCYFHRGNFIFISEKQNKKYLNVIPQELILSQKVAEYDLLENNNNRTLMILGLTIVFAIIFFLGYYVINLKRSLRLGQNVVYYGFNKKSINNIQYEILRKIFDKGKIYSSQIDSLIFDFNLSRASNFKKKDLCLKELDQLLQILTGLNEGVLIKKETKLDARIKIFVLNEKIKIRT
;
A
#
# COMPACT_ATOMS: atom_id res chain seq x y z
N MET A 1 1.71 -23.61 -43.38
CA MET A 1 1.29 -23.75 -41.97
C MET A 1 0.01 -22.98 -41.54
N LYS A 2 -0.75 -22.35 -42.42
CA LYS A 2 -1.93 -21.52 -42.05
C LYS A 2 -3.31 -22.21 -42.20
N ARG A 3 -3.38 -23.48 -42.57
CA ARG A 3 -4.68 -24.13 -42.86
C ARG A 3 -5.16 -25.12 -41.79
N TYR A 4 -4.40 -25.39 -40.72
CA TYR A 4 -4.79 -26.35 -39.66
C TYR A 4 -5.38 -25.70 -38.41
N ILE A 5 -5.24 -24.36 -38.24
CA ILE A 5 -5.74 -23.64 -37.06
C ILE A 5 -7.28 -23.66 -36.95
N PRO A 6 -8.06 -23.49 -38.04
CA PRO A 6 -9.54 -23.50 -37.91
C PRO A 6 -10.12 -24.86 -37.57
N ILE A 7 -9.45 -25.96 -37.91
CA ILE A 7 -9.94 -27.32 -37.61
C ILE A 7 -9.74 -27.66 -36.12
N LEU A 8 -8.62 -27.21 -35.53
CA LEU A 8 -8.41 -27.36 -34.08
C LEU A 8 -9.42 -26.51 -33.26
N PHE A 9 -9.74 -25.31 -33.73
CA PHE A 9 -10.71 -24.43 -33.06
C PHE A 9 -12.13 -24.99 -33.14
N SER A 10 -12.51 -25.67 -34.22
CA SER A 10 -13.83 -26.29 -34.33
C SER A 10 -13.96 -27.54 -33.49
N LEU A 11 -12.87 -28.31 -33.27
CA LEU A 11 -12.84 -29.47 -32.39
C LEU A 11 -12.91 -29.07 -30.90
N ILE A 12 -12.32 -27.92 -30.55
CA ILE A 12 -12.37 -27.36 -29.19
C ILE A 12 -13.80 -26.90 -28.82
N LEU A 13 -14.58 -26.34 -29.78
CA LEU A 13 -15.97 -25.94 -29.56
C LEU A 13 -16.92 -27.13 -29.32
N GLN A 14 -16.55 -28.36 -29.73
CA GLN A 14 -17.34 -29.57 -29.49
C GLN A 14 -17.19 -30.16 -28.07
N ALA A 15 -16.23 -29.68 -27.27
CA ALA A 15 -15.97 -30.19 -25.92
C ALA A 15 -16.81 -29.49 -24.82
N GLN A 16 -17.61 -28.48 -25.17
CA GLN A 16 -18.49 -27.81 -24.19
C GLN A 16 -19.81 -28.59 -24.02
N VAL A 17 -20.04 -29.08 -22.83
CA VAL A 17 -21.35 -29.66 -22.45
C VAL A 17 -22.18 -28.56 -21.80
N ARG A 18 -23.43 -28.41 -22.28
CA ARG A 18 -24.40 -27.48 -21.72
C ARG A 18 -25.73 -28.19 -21.55
N ILE A 19 -26.19 -28.33 -20.32
CA ILE A 19 -27.46 -28.96 -19.99
C ILE A 19 -28.40 -27.97 -19.29
N ASN A 20 -29.67 -28.07 -19.57
CA ASN A 20 -30.71 -27.37 -18.84
C ASN A 20 -30.89 -28.03 -17.47
N ILE A 21 -30.91 -27.24 -16.42
CA ILE A 21 -31.06 -27.72 -15.05
C ILE A 21 -32.30 -27.05 -14.42
N PRO A 22 -32.90 -27.71 -13.44
CA PRO A 22 -34.03 -27.14 -12.68
C PRO A 22 -33.62 -25.88 -11.93
N ASP A 23 -34.60 -25.15 -11.43
CA ASP A 23 -34.37 -24.04 -10.53
C ASP A 23 -33.87 -24.54 -9.17
N PHE A 24 -32.88 -23.82 -8.62
CA PHE A 24 -32.26 -24.13 -7.33
C PHE A 24 -31.78 -22.85 -6.66
N VAL A 25 -31.50 -22.95 -5.37
CA VAL A 25 -31.07 -21.82 -4.52
C VAL A 25 -29.56 -21.84 -4.34
N THR A 26 -29.00 -23.02 -4.09
CA THR A 26 -27.57 -23.19 -3.86
C THR A 26 -27.07 -24.55 -4.35
N SER A 27 -25.77 -24.74 -4.41
CA SER A 27 -25.18 -25.97 -4.91
C SER A 27 -23.99 -26.44 -4.08
N SER A 28 -23.67 -27.72 -4.17
CA SER A 28 -22.41 -28.27 -3.67
C SER A 28 -21.88 -29.35 -4.59
N LEU A 29 -20.55 -29.45 -4.66
CA LEU A 29 -19.86 -30.49 -5.43
C LEU A 29 -19.40 -31.61 -4.51
N ASN A 30 -19.87 -32.83 -4.77
CA ASN A 30 -19.31 -34.04 -4.20
C ASN A 30 -18.18 -34.57 -5.08
N SER A 31 -16.94 -34.16 -4.76
CA SER A 31 -15.77 -34.49 -5.57
C SER A 31 -15.47 -36.00 -5.61
N SER A 32 -15.79 -36.77 -4.56
CA SER A 32 -15.55 -38.21 -4.51
C SER A 32 -16.45 -38.98 -5.46
N GLU A 33 -17.70 -38.57 -5.60
CA GLU A 33 -18.71 -39.24 -6.44
C GLU A 33 -18.88 -38.59 -7.80
N ASN A 34 -18.21 -37.48 -8.07
CA ASN A 34 -18.33 -36.68 -9.29
C ASN A 34 -19.77 -36.20 -9.56
N VAL A 35 -20.44 -35.74 -8.50
CA VAL A 35 -21.84 -35.33 -8.50
C VAL A 35 -21.96 -33.88 -8.06
N LEU A 36 -22.64 -33.07 -8.86
CA LEU A 36 -23.08 -31.73 -8.45
C LEU A 36 -24.50 -31.83 -7.89
N THR A 37 -24.68 -31.45 -6.61
CA THR A 37 -25.99 -31.40 -5.97
C THR A 37 -26.50 -29.96 -6.03
N LEU A 38 -27.72 -29.82 -6.54
CA LEU A 38 -28.48 -28.56 -6.64
C LEU A 38 -29.61 -28.61 -5.65
N TYR A 39 -29.66 -27.63 -4.73
CA TYR A 39 -30.66 -27.58 -3.66
C TYR A 39 -31.75 -26.55 -4.02
N SER A 40 -33.00 -27.01 -4.10
CA SER A 40 -34.18 -26.19 -4.30
C SER A 40 -35.03 -26.08 -3.02
N TYR A 41 -36.23 -25.53 -3.07
CA TYR A 41 -37.09 -25.31 -1.91
C TYR A 41 -37.71 -26.61 -1.33
N ASP A 42 -38.03 -27.54 -2.18
CA ASP A 42 -38.76 -28.74 -1.85
C ASP A 42 -38.14 -30.05 -2.30
N GLU A 43 -37.07 -29.95 -3.09
CA GLU A 43 -36.33 -31.09 -3.64
C GLU A 43 -34.87 -30.72 -3.90
N PHE A 44 -34.02 -31.71 -4.06
CA PHE A 44 -32.69 -31.52 -4.55
C PHE A 44 -32.39 -32.43 -5.74
N TYR A 45 -31.49 -31.97 -6.58
CA TYR A 45 -31.11 -32.65 -7.78
C TYR A 45 -29.65 -33.08 -7.73
N GLU A 46 -29.37 -34.33 -8.03
CA GLU A 46 -28.03 -34.81 -8.23
C GLU A 46 -27.71 -34.89 -9.73
N VAL A 47 -26.76 -34.13 -10.16
CA VAL A 47 -26.28 -34.13 -11.55
C VAL A 47 -24.95 -34.87 -11.61
N SER A 48 -24.98 -36.07 -12.20
CA SER A 48 -23.73 -36.79 -12.47
C SER A 48 -22.90 -36.03 -13.50
N LEU A 49 -21.68 -35.70 -13.18
CA LEU A 49 -20.76 -35.01 -14.11
C LEU A 49 -20.11 -35.96 -15.14
N ASP A 50 -20.24 -37.27 -14.97
CA ASP A 50 -19.77 -38.25 -15.93
C ASP A 50 -20.82 -38.52 -17.04
N THR A 51 -22.10 -38.62 -16.67
CA THR A 51 -23.17 -38.98 -17.57
C THR A 51 -24.15 -37.82 -17.86
N PHE A 52 -24.08 -36.75 -17.11
CA PHE A 52 -24.97 -35.61 -17.15
C PHE A 52 -26.47 -35.96 -16.88
N ASN A 53 -26.70 -37.10 -16.25
CA ASN A 53 -28.06 -37.47 -15.80
C ASN A 53 -28.42 -36.69 -14.55
N VAL A 54 -29.67 -36.24 -14.50
CA VAL A 54 -30.26 -35.53 -13.36
C VAL A 54 -31.21 -36.46 -12.63
N VAL A 55 -30.97 -36.69 -11.36
CA VAL A 55 -31.84 -37.48 -10.49
C VAL A 55 -32.45 -36.54 -9.44
N THR A 56 -33.75 -36.62 -9.25
CA THR A 56 -34.49 -35.78 -8.31
C THR A 56 -34.80 -36.52 -7.02
N TYR A 57 -34.60 -35.85 -5.89
CA TYR A 57 -34.90 -36.38 -4.56
C TYR A 57 -35.78 -35.38 -3.81
N PRO A 58 -36.96 -35.79 -3.36
CA PRO A 58 -37.82 -34.94 -2.56
C PRO A 58 -37.26 -34.80 -1.15
N TYR A 59 -37.36 -33.60 -0.62
CA TYR A 59 -37.17 -33.31 0.79
C TYR A 59 -38.06 -32.14 1.23
N ASN A 60 -38.21 -31.97 2.54
CA ASN A 60 -39.06 -30.89 3.09
C ASN A 60 -38.14 -29.79 3.67
N PHE A 61 -37.89 -28.75 2.88
CA PHE A 61 -37.05 -27.62 3.29
C PHE A 61 -37.77 -26.26 3.24
N ALA A 62 -39.05 -26.25 2.99
CA ALA A 62 -39.80 -25.03 2.65
C ALA A 62 -39.62 -23.84 3.55
N GLU A 63 -39.25 -24.04 4.81
CA GLU A 63 -39.02 -22.94 5.76
C GLU A 63 -37.56 -22.36 5.76
N ILE A 64 -36.65 -23.04 5.10
CA ILE A 64 -35.21 -22.79 5.36
C ILE A 64 -34.49 -22.17 4.15
N LEU A 65 -34.94 -22.46 2.93
CA LEU A 65 -34.23 -22.03 1.72
C LEU A 65 -34.70 -20.68 1.13
N GLU A 66 -35.49 -19.92 1.85
CA GLU A 66 -35.91 -18.56 1.45
C GLU A 66 -34.75 -17.54 1.45
N SER A 67 -33.57 -17.90 1.93
CA SER A 67 -32.42 -17.00 2.05
C SER A 67 -31.13 -17.62 1.51
N ASN A 68 -30.17 -16.78 1.21
CA ASN A 68 -28.84 -17.17 0.77
C ASN A 68 -28.11 -18.00 1.82
N PHE A 69 -27.74 -19.22 1.48
CA PHE A 69 -26.92 -20.10 2.28
C PHE A 69 -25.56 -20.29 1.65
N SER A 70 -24.52 -20.31 2.49
CA SER A 70 -23.22 -20.89 2.13
C SER A 70 -23.28 -22.38 2.42
N VAL A 71 -22.83 -23.20 1.48
CA VAL A 71 -22.79 -24.67 1.65
C VAL A 71 -21.34 -25.11 1.76
N GLU A 72 -21.02 -25.74 2.88
CA GLU A 72 -19.68 -26.26 3.15
C GLU A 72 -19.73 -27.76 3.44
N LYS A 73 -18.73 -28.48 2.94
CA LYS A 73 -18.58 -29.93 3.16
C LYS A 73 -17.40 -30.16 4.10
N ILE A 74 -17.67 -30.88 5.20
CA ILE A 74 -16.64 -31.32 6.16
C ILE A 74 -16.75 -32.83 6.27
N ASN A 75 -15.73 -33.51 5.80
CA ASN A 75 -15.74 -34.96 5.65
C ASN A 75 -16.96 -35.40 4.78
N ASN A 76 -17.86 -36.21 5.33
CA ASN A 76 -19.08 -36.64 4.64
C ASN A 76 -20.33 -35.83 5.03
N ASN A 77 -20.17 -34.80 5.86
CA ASN A 77 -21.29 -33.99 6.31
C ASN A 77 -21.39 -32.72 5.45
N ILE A 78 -22.62 -32.36 5.09
CA ILE A 78 -22.93 -31.12 4.36
C ILE A 78 -23.61 -30.17 5.35
N PHE A 79 -23.03 -28.97 5.46
CA PHE A 79 -23.52 -27.91 6.32
C PHE A 79 -24.04 -26.75 5.48
N PHE A 80 -25.15 -26.19 5.88
CA PHE A 80 -25.75 -24.99 5.31
C PHE A 80 -25.70 -23.89 6.35
N ILE A 81 -25.06 -22.83 6.03
CA ILE A 81 -24.87 -21.69 6.93
C ILE A 81 -25.64 -20.50 6.36
N ARG A 82 -26.66 -20.02 7.09
CA ARG A 82 -27.50 -18.91 6.66
C ARG A 82 -26.72 -17.61 6.67
N ASN A 83 -26.71 -16.91 5.53
CA ASN A 83 -26.09 -15.60 5.46
C ASN A 83 -26.84 -14.60 6.36
N GLY A 84 -26.12 -13.77 7.09
CA GLY A 84 -26.68 -12.87 8.09
C GLY A 84 -26.79 -13.53 9.46
N SER A 85 -27.82 -14.32 9.73
CA SER A 85 -28.06 -14.91 11.06
C SER A 85 -27.01 -15.93 11.48
N GLY A 86 -26.39 -16.62 10.52
CA GLY A 86 -25.40 -17.66 10.81
C GLY A 86 -26.00 -18.98 11.31
N GLU A 87 -27.30 -19.18 11.17
CA GLU A 87 -27.92 -20.47 11.50
C GLU A 87 -27.21 -21.59 10.76
N VAL A 88 -26.85 -22.65 11.51
CA VAL A 88 -26.17 -23.83 10.95
C VAL A 88 -27.14 -24.99 10.86
N HIS A 89 -27.32 -25.50 9.66
CA HIS A 89 -28.07 -26.70 9.41
C HIS A 89 -27.18 -27.80 8.85
N LYS A 90 -27.46 -29.02 9.20
CA LYS A 90 -26.76 -30.21 8.70
C LYS A 90 -27.71 -31.07 7.89
N MET A 91 -27.24 -31.55 6.74
CA MET A 91 -27.94 -32.58 5.98
C MET A 91 -27.81 -33.93 6.69
N ASP A 92 -28.95 -34.55 7.01
CA ASP A 92 -29.01 -35.87 7.57
C ASP A 92 -30.12 -36.66 6.86
N ASN A 93 -29.80 -37.80 6.22
CA ASN A 93 -30.74 -38.67 5.54
C ASN A 93 -31.77 -37.95 4.67
N ARG A 94 -31.29 -36.98 3.81
CA ARG A 94 -32.15 -36.16 2.93
C ARG A 94 -33.06 -35.18 3.70
N SER A 95 -32.77 -34.94 4.94
CA SER A 95 -33.50 -33.97 5.78
C SER A 95 -32.52 -32.91 6.25
N LEU A 96 -32.89 -31.65 6.25
CA LEU A 96 -32.09 -30.56 6.76
C LEU A 96 -32.48 -30.30 8.22
N LYS A 97 -31.57 -30.47 9.10
CA LYS A 97 -31.77 -30.27 10.53
C LYS A 97 -30.95 -29.09 11.03
N ARG A 98 -31.58 -28.12 11.66
CA ARG A 98 -30.89 -27.07 12.39
C ARG A 98 -30.16 -27.69 13.58
N ILE A 99 -28.85 -27.40 13.70
CA ILE A 99 -27.98 -27.94 14.73
C ILE A 99 -27.43 -26.86 15.66
N ASP A 100 -27.55 -25.58 15.30
CA ASP A 100 -27.07 -24.49 16.13
C ASP A 100 -28.10 -24.05 17.18
N ASN A 101 -27.57 -23.68 18.37
CA ASN A 101 -28.30 -23.08 19.46
C ASN A 101 -27.98 -21.59 19.61
N SER A 102 -27.30 -20.99 18.63
CA SER A 102 -26.91 -19.59 18.69
C SER A 102 -28.14 -18.70 18.72
N THR A 103 -28.20 -17.79 19.66
CA THR A 103 -29.12 -16.66 19.56
C THR A 103 -28.62 -15.72 18.47
N ILE A 104 -29.51 -15.03 17.76
CA ILE A 104 -29.16 -14.04 16.74
C ILE A 104 -28.54 -12.83 17.44
N GLN A 105 -27.27 -12.96 17.87
CA GLN A 105 -26.56 -11.88 18.56
C GLN A 105 -25.87 -10.93 17.59
N ASP A 106 -25.33 -11.48 16.50
CA ASP A 106 -24.58 -10.71 15.51
C ASP A 106 -25.16 -11.02 14.12
N PHE A 107 -25.86 -10.06 13.55
CA PHE A 107 -26.33 -10.17 12.17
C PHE A 107 -25.17 -9.81 11.26
N LEU A 108 -24.56 -10.80 10.59
CA LEU A 108 -23.32 -10.66 9.82
C LEU A 108 -23.56 -10.87 8.32
N ILE A 109 -24.28 -9.96 7.68
CA ILE A 109 -24.54 -10.01 6.23
C ILE A 109 -23.21 -9.87 5.49
N GLY A 110 -22.99 -10.70 4.46
CA GLY A 110 -21.79 -10.65 3.63
C GLY A 110 -20.51 -11.05 4.36
N SER A 111 -20.63 -11.75 5.51
CA SER A 111 -19.50 -12.46 6.08
C SER A 111 -19.14 -13.63 5.18
N ASP A 112 -17.85 -13.95 5.08
CA ASP A 112 -17.41 -15.13 4.37
C ASP A 112 -17.30 -16.33 5.29
N VAL A 113 -17.75 -17.51 4.80
CA VAL A 113 -17.69 -18.79 5.52
C VAL A 113 -16.67 -19.67 4.85
N PHE A 114 -15.82 -20.29 5.65
CA PHE A 114 -14.80 -21.20 5.17
C PHE A 114 -14.52 -22.33 6.17
N VAL A 115 -13.88 -23.38 5.69
CA VAL A 115 -13.48 -24.54 6.50
C VAL A 115 -11.97 -24.55 6.67
N PHE A 116 -11.54 -24.74 7.90
CA PHE A 116 -10.13 -25.00 8.20
C PHE A 116 -10.03 -26.10 9.27
N ARG A 117 -9.24 -27.17 9.00
CA ARG A 117 -9.05 -28.32 9.89
C ARG A 117 -10.38 -28.85 10.49
N ASP A 118 -11.34 -29.17 9.61
CA ASP A 118 -12.67 -29.70 9.95
C ASP A 118 -13.53 -28.78 10.82
N THR A 119 -13.21 -27.52 10.93
CA THR A 119 -13.96 -26.52 11.68
C THR A 119 -14.51 -25.47 10.74
N LEU A 120 -15.77 -25.11 10.93
CA LEU A 120 -16.40 -23.98 10.26
C LEU A 120 -15.91 -22.67 10.88
N PHE A 121 -15.45 -21.76 10.05
CA PHE A 121 -15.10 -20.39 10.43
C PHE A 121 -15.97 -19.40 9.66
N ARG A 122 -16.10 -18.23 10.25
CA ARG A 122 -16.80 -17.10 9.66
C ARG A 122 -16.04 -15.82 9.96
N HIS A 123 -15.82 -14.98 8.94
CA HIS A 123 -15.06 -13.76 9.09
C HIS A 123 -15.84 -12.56 8.55
N GLY A 124 -15.69 -11.41 9.25
CA GLY A 124 -16.24 -10.13 8.83
C GLY A 124 -17.77 -10.08 8.87
N GLY A 125 -18.33 -9.27 8.00
CA GLY A 125 -19.78 -9.07 7.84
C GLY A 125 -20.26 -7.72 8.31
N TYR A 126 -21.47 -7.37 7.87
CA TYR A 126 -22.17 -6.12 8.18
C TYR A 126 -23.44 -6.40 8.97
N GLY A 127 -23.67 -5.65 10.03
CA GLY A 127 -24.91 -5.71 10.81
C GLY A 127 -24.98 -4.61 11.85
N TYR A 128 -26.22 -4.22 12.22
CA TYR A 128 -26.46 -3.15 13.20
C TYR A 128 -25.66 -1.85 12.92
N TRP A 129 -25.59 -1.45 11.66
CA TRP A 129 -24.86 -0.24 11.19
C TRP A 129 -23.34 -0.29 11.36
N ASN A 130 -22.79 -1.47 11.64
CA ASN A 130 -21.34 -1.68 11.79
C ASN A 130 -20.83 -2.74 10.82
N VAL A 131 -19.58 -2.59 10.41
CA VAL A 131 -18.81 -3.63 9.74
C VAL A 131 -17.89 -4.28 10.75
N PHE A 132 -18.04 -5.58 10.89
CA PHE A 132 -17.31 -6.33 11.88
C PHE A 132 -15.97 -6.84 11.33
N ASN A 133 -15.03 -6.99 12.24
CA ASN A 133 -13.74 -7.62 12.01
C ASN A 133 -13.52 -8.73 13.02
N LYS A 134 -14.44 -9.66 13.04
CA LYS A 134 -14.44 -10.82 13.94
C LYS A 134 -14.12 -12.06 13.13
N LEU A 135 -13.25 -12.91 13.66
CA LEU A 135 -13.12 -14.30 13.26
C LEU A 135 -13.82 -15.14 14.32
N ILE A 136 -14.88 -15.83 13.92
CA ILE A 136 -15.65 -16.72 14.77
C ILE A 136 -15.58 -18.14 14.22
N TYR A 137 -15.75 -19.12 15.08
CA TYR A 137 -15.78 -20.54 14.71
C TYR A 137 -17.02 -21.21 15.30
N TYR A 138 -17.47 -22.27 14.64
CA TYR A 138 -18.58 -23.05 15.15
C TYR A 138 -18.08 -24.15 16.07
N ASP A 139 -18.42 -24.06 17.35
CA ASP A 139 -18.12 -25.09 18.32
C ASP A 139 -19.22 -26.16 18.29
N TYR A 140 -18.88 -27.34 17.79
CA TYR A 140 -19.79 -28.48 17.71
C TYR A 140 -20.18 -29.04 19.08
N THR A 141 -19.44 -28.74 20.13
CA THR A 141 -19.73 -29.20 21.51
C THR A 141 -20.85 -28.39 22.12
N THR A 142 -20.81 -27.09 21.98
CA THR A 142 -21.84 -26.17 22.47
C THR A 142 -22.92 -25.91 21.44
N SER A 143 -22.69 -26.28 20.18
CA SER A 143 -23.56 -25.98 19.03
C SER A 143 -23.77 -24.47 18.86
N GLN A 144 -22.72 -23.68 19.03
CA GLN A 144 -22.79 -22.22 18.96
C GLN A 144 -21.60 -21.63 18.20
N TRP A 145 -21.78 -20.42 17.69
CA TRP A 145 -20.68 -19.62 17.17
C TRP A 145 -19.94 -18.96 18.32
N GLU A 146 -18.64 -19.23 18.41
CA GLU A 146 -17.76 -18.69 19.43
C GLU A 146 -16.75 -17.74 18.84
N LEU A 147 -16.38 -16.71 19.59
CA LEU A 147 -15.36 -15.77 19.17
C LEU A 147 -13.98 -16.43 19.16
N TYR A 148 -13.39 -16.62 17.99
CA TYR A 148 -12.04 -17.12 17.86
C TYR A 148 -11.01 -16.00 18.10
N LYS A 149 -11.21 -14.83 17.45
CA LYS A 149 -10.34 -13.67 17.58
C LYS A 149 -11.04 -12.36 17.22
N ASN A 150 -10.86 -11.33 18.06
CA ASN A 150 -11.10 -9.95 17.66
C ASN A 150 -9.88 -9.43 16.92
N ILE A 151 -10.11 -8.87 15.75
CA ILE A 151 -9.06 -8.38 14.88
C ILE A 151 -9.03 -6.85 14.98
N GLN A 152 -7.85 -6.30 15.31
CA GLN A 152 -7.65 -4.84 15.42
C GLN A 152 -7.42 -4.19 14.05
N SER A 153 -8.27 -4.50 13.07
CA SER A 153 -8.25 -3.84 11.77
C SER A 153 -9.65 -3.34 11.43
N GLU A 154 -9.75 -2.58 10.36
CA GLU A 154 -11.06 -2.14 9.87
C GLU A 154 -11.85 -3.33 9.36
N GLY A 155 -13.13 -3.41 9.74
CA GLY A 155 -14.03 -4.47 9.32
C GLY A 155 -14.23 -4.53 7.81
N ARG A 156 -14.69 -5.70 7.31
CA ARG A 156 -15.04 -5.91 5.90
C ARG A 156 -16.24 -6.83 5.74
N PHE A 157 -16.95 -6.68 4.63
CA PHE A 157 -18.05 -7.57 4.22
C PHE A 157 -17.97 -7.80 2.71
N SER A 158 -18.61 -8.85 2.22
CA SER A 158 -18.60 -9.28 0.81
C SER A 158 -17.18 -9.44 0.25
N HIS A 159 -16.31 -10.04 1.04
CA HIS A 159 -14.95 -10.41 0.69
C HIS A 159 -14.87 -11.93 0.47
N GLU A 160 -13.73 -12.38 -0.02
CA GLU A 160 -13.44 -13.81 -0.18
C GLU A 160 -12.27 -14.23 0.70
N THR A 161 -12.37 -15.44 1.26
CA THR A 161 -11.32 -16.05 2.08
C THR A 161 -10.65 -17.19 1.32
N PHE A 162 -9.35 -17.13 1.22
CA PHE A 162 -8.54 -18.18 0.65
C PHE A 162 -7.70 -18.85 1.74
N ILE A 163 -7.72 -20.18 1.76
CA ILE A 163 -6.90 -20.96 2.68
C ILE A 163 -5.69 -21.47 1.92
N ASP A 164 -4.52 -21.12 2.42
CA ASP A 164 -3.25 -21.63 1.91
C ASP A 164 -2.41 -22.08 3.10
N LYS A 165 -2.17 -23.40 3.20
CA LYS A 165 -1.53 -24.04 4.35
C LYS A 165 -2.27 -23.71 5.65
N ASP A 166 -1.58 -23.03 6.57
CA ASP A 166 -2.10 -22.65 7.89
C ASP A 166 -2.54 -21.17 7.95
N LYS A 167 -2.81 -20.55 6.80
CA LYS A 167 -3.23 -19.15 6.71
C LYS A 167 -4.55 -18.99 5.99
N ALA A 168 -5.39 -18.12 6.56
CA ALA A 168 -6.60 -17.63 5.91
C ALA A 168 -6.34 -16.21 5.38
N TYR A 169 -6.35 -16.02 4.08
CA TYR A 169 -6.16 -14.72 3.41
C TYR A 169 -7.50 -14.10 3.09
N PHE A 170 -7.70 -12.86 3.49
CA PHE A 170 -8.91 -12.08 3.29
C PHE A 170 -8.67 -11.02 2.21
N ILE A 171 -9.41 -11.09 1.11
CA ILE A 171 -9.16 -10.24 -0.05
C ILE A 171 -10.46 -9.58 -0.55
N GLY A 172 -10.35 -8.33 -0.95
CA GLY A 172 -11.49 -7.56 -1.47
C GLY A 172 -12.51 -7.17 -0.40
N GLY A 173 -13.77 -7.05 -0.84
CA GLY A 173 -14.86 -6.64 0.01
C GLY A 173 -14.96 -5.13 0.23
N PHE A 174 -15.86 -4.74 1.13
CA PHE A 174 -16.18 -3.35 1.41
C PHE A 174 -16.11 -3.06 2.91
N SER A 175 -15.94 -1.79 3.25
CA SER A 175 -16.15 -1.23 4.59
C SER A 175 -17.09 -0.05 4.51
N LEU A 176 -17.64 0.41 5.64
CA LEU A 176 -18.42 1.64 5.67
C LEU A 176 -17.52 2.86 5.39
N GLY A 177 -18.04 3.82 4.65
CA GLY A 177 -17.45 5.13 4.53
C GLY A 177 -17.42 5.87 5.88
N THR A 178 -16.47 6.80 6.04
CA THR A 178 -16.33 7.59 7.28
C THR A 178 -17.43 8.63 7.47
N ASP A 179 -18.13 8.99 6.40
CA ASP A 179 -19.22 9.97 6.39
C ASP A 179 -20.55 9.30 6.03
N ILE A 180 -21.63 9.78 6.66
CA ILE A 180 -23.01 9.28 6.48
C ILE A 180 -23.48 9.28 5.01
N ASN A 181 -22.87 10.09 4.17
CA ASN A 181 -23.16 10.22 2.73
C ASN A 181 -22.16 9.48 1.82
N GLN A 182 -21.17 8.77 2.38
CA GLN A 182 -20.21 8.02 1.58
C GLN A 182 -20.74 6.61 1.31
N ASN A 183 -20.67 6.22 0.03
CA ASN A 183 -20.87 4.85 -0.38
C ASN A 183 -19.84 3.92 0.29
N ASP A 184 -20.14 2.64 0.32
CA ASP A 184 -19.21 1.63 0.81
C ASP A 184 -17.83 1.76 0.18
N VAL A 185 -16.80 1.71 1.02
CA VAL A 185 -15.41 1.88 0.59
C VAL A 185 -14.84 0.53 0.18
N GLN A 186 -14.35 0.47 -1.04
CA GLN A 186 -13.67 -0.71 -1.57
C GLN A 186 -12.36 -0.99 -0.80
N ARG A 187 -12.24 -2.21 -0.29
CA ARG A 187 -11.07 -2.64 0.49
C ARG A 187 -10.00 -3.22 -0.44
N ARG A 188 -8.87 -2.53 -0.53
CA ARG A 188 -7.71 -3.02 -1.28
C ARG A 188 -6.68 -3.74 -0.40
N LYS A 189 -6.78 -3.62 0.91
CA LYS A 189 -5.89 -4.29 1.86
C LYS A 189 -6.09 -5.79 1.78
N VAL A 190 -5.00 -6.51 1.58
CA VAL A 190 -4.91 -7.97 1.70
C VAL A 190 -4.39 -8.29 3.09
N GLU A 191 -5.16 -9.03 3.85
CA GLU A 191 -4.88 -9.38 5.23
C GLU A 191 -4.92 -10.90 5.38
N TYR A 192 -4.27 -11.43 6.39
CA TYR A 192 -4.36 -12.87 6.68
C TYR A 192 -4.37 -13.14 8.18
N TYR A 193 -4.95 -14.27 8.55
CA TYR A 193 -4.84 -14.87 9.86
C TYR A 193 -3.96 -16.11 9.78
N ASP A 194 -2.90 -16.17 10.60
CA ASP A 194 -2.05 -17.34 10.75
C ASP A 194 -2.55 -18.18 11.93
N PHE A 195 -2.99 -19.41 11.65
CA PHE A 195 -3.54 -20.31 12.68
C PHE A 195 -2.47 -20.90 13.59
N ASN A 196 -1.21 -20.99 13.15
CA ASN A 196 -0.11 -21.47 13.99
C ASN A 196 0.32 -20.39 14.97
N ASP A 197 0.56 -19.20 14.50
CA ASP A 197 0.98 -18.06 15.31
C ASP A 197 -0.19 -17.42 16.08
N LYS A 198 -1.43 -17.79 15.72
CA LYS A 198 -2.67 -17.19 16.23
C LYS A 198 -2.67 -15.66 16.09
N ALA A 199 -2.11 -15.17 15.00
CA ALA A 199 -1.87 -13.77 14.74
C ALA A 199 -2.56 -13.33 13.46
N PHE A 200 -3.09 -12.10 13.51
CA PHE A 200 -3.61 -11.41 12.34
C PHE A 200 -2.58 -10.41 11.83
N SER A 201 -2.39 -10.36 10.51
CA SER A 201 -1.38 -9.54 9.89
C SER A 201 -1.87 -8.91 8.59
N LEU A 202 -1.40 -7.69 8.32
CA LEU A 202 -1.56 -7.03 7.03
C LEU A 202 -0.45 -7.53 6.08
N LEU A 203 -0.83 -8.11 4.96
CA LEU A 203 0.11 -8.49 3.91
C LEU A 203 0.53 -7.26 3.08
N GLY A 204 -0.43 -6.37 2.76
CA GLY A 204 -0.19 -5.14 2.00
C GLY A 204 -1.45 -4.60 1.33
N ASN A 205 -1.27 -3.56 0.50
CA ASN A 205 -2.33 -3.06 -0.37
C ASN A 205 -2.29 -3.79 -1.70
N GLY A 206 -3.42 -4.32 -2.15
CA GLY A 206 -3.54 -4.92 -3.47
C GLY A 206 -3.35 -3.90 -4.59
N THR A 207 -2.71 -4.30 -5.67
CA THR A 207 -2.52 -3.49 -6.87
C THR A 207 -3.84 -3.12 -7.55
N SER A 208 -4.88 -3.95 -7.32
CA SER A 208 -6.23 -3.70 -7.80
C SER A 208 -7.27 -3.98 -6.71
N PHE A 209 -8.52 -3.61 -6.97
CA PHE A 209 -9.65 -4.04 -6.14
C PHE A 209 -10.10 -5.43 -6.57
N PHE A 210 -9.85 -6.41 -5.70
CA PHE A 210 -10.23 -7.80 -5.92
C PHE A 210 -11.66 -8.03 -5.43
N HIS A 211 -12.63 -7.91 -6.32
CA HIS A 211 -14.03 -8.18 -6.02
C HIS A 211 -14.57 -9.23 -6.97
N GLY A 212 -15.00 -10.33 -6.42
CA GLY A 212 -15.45 -11.47 -7.22
C GLY A 212 -15.90 -12.61 -6.34
N LYS A 213 -15.89 -13.81 -6.90
CA LYS A 213 -16.25 -15.04 -6.23
C LYS A 213 -15.10 -16.05 -6.32
N LYS A 214 -14.75 -16.61 -5.20
CA LYS A 214 -13.78 -17.70 -5.11
C LYS A 214 -14.28 -18.90 -5.91
N ILE A 215 -13.41 -19.51 -6.68
CA ILE A 215 -13.69 -20.77 -7.37
C ILE A 215 -13.28 -21.92 -6.46
N LYS A 216 -14.23 -22.79 -6.14
CA LYS A 216 -13.97 -24.02 -5.40
C LYS A 216 -13.25 -25.01 -6.33
N ASN A 217 -12.09 -25.54 -5.94
CA ASN A 217 -11.28 -26.37 -6.83
C ASN A 217 -10.53 -27.45 -6.08
N ASP A 218 -10.19 -28.53 -6.80
CA ASP A 218 -9.38 -29.65 -6.36
C ASP A 218 -7.88 -29.50 -6.75
N LEU A 219 -7.52 -28.38 -7.38
CA LEU A 219 -6.14 -28.07 -7.80
C LEU A 219 -5.29 -27.53 -6.66
N GLY A 220 -5.89 -27.14 -5.54
CA GLY A 220 -5.22 -26.43 -4.44
C GLY A 220 -4.78 -25.01 -4.81
N GLU A 221 -5.38 -24.43 -5.83
CA GLU A 221 -5.05 -23.10 -6.32
C GLU A 221 -6.03 -22.03 -5.80
N ASN A 222 -5.53 -20.81 -5.58
CA ASN A 222 -6.35 -19.69 -5.17
C ASN A 222 -6.88 -18.97 -6.40
N LEU A 223 -8.10 -19.35 -6.83
CA LEU A 223 -8.73 -18.84 -8.03
C LEU A 223 -9.89 -17.91 -7.68
N LEU A 224 -9.88 -16.70 -8.24
CA LEU A 224 -10.91 -15.68 -8.08
C LEU A 224 -11.52 -15.34 -9.44
N PHE A 225 -12.84 -15.47 -9.55
CA PHE A 225 -13.59 -14.95 -10.69
C PHE A 225 -14.10 -13.56 -10.35
N GLN A 226 -13.56 -12.53 -11.01
CA GLN A 226 -13.92 -11.13 -10.76
C GLN A 226 -15.23 -10.73 -11.44
N LYS A 227 -15.94 -9.78 -10.84
CA LYS A 227 -17.21 -9.24 -11.36
C LYS A 227 -17.11 -8.61 -12.75
N ASN A 228 -15.92 -8.19 -13.17
CA ASN A 228 -15.62 -7.70 -14.52
C ASN A 228 -15.26 -8.80 -15.53
N SER A 229 -15.68 -10.04 -15.27
CA SER A 229 -15.49 -11.22 -16.13
C SER A 229 -14.01 -11.63 -16.34
N LYS A 230 -13.16 -11.42 -15.33
CA LYS A 230 -11.76 -11.85 -15.34
C LYS A 230 -11.56 -13.04 -14.40
N LEU A 231 -10.75 -14.00 -14.83
CA LEU A 231 -10.28 -15.07 -13.97
C LEU A 231 -8.85 -14.79 -13.51
N LEU A 232 -8.65 -14.79 -12.21
CA LEU A 232 -7.37 -14.52 -11.57
C LEU A 232 -6.92 -15.76 -10.80
N LYS A 233 -5.63 -16.09 -10.92
CA LYS A 233 -4.92 -16.98 -10.01
C LYS A 233 -4.05 -16.14 -9.10
N LEU A 234 -4.21 -16.31 -7.79
CA LEU A 234 -3.54 -15.54 -6.75
C LEU A 234 -2.46 -16.41 -6.10
N ASP A 235 -1.23 -15.91 -6.05
CA ASP A 235 -0.13 -16.53 -5.32
C ASP A 235 0.32 -15.57 -4.22
N PHE A 236 -0.13 -15.84 -2.99
CA PHE A 236 0.15 -14.99 -1.84
C PHE A 236 1.62 -15.08 -1.39
N GLU A 237 2.27 -16.22 -1.60
CA GLU A 237 3.67 -16.42 -1.22
C GLU A 237 4.62 -15.69 -2.19
N LYS A 238 4.33 -15.78 -3.49
CA LYS A 238 5.16 -15.14 -4.53
C LYS A 238 4.76 -13.71 -4.84
N ASN A 239 3.74 -13.19 -4.17
CA ASN A 239 3.19 -11.86 -4.44
C ASN A 239 2.79 -11.69 -5.92
N ASN A 240 2.09 -12.66 -6.49
CA ASN A 240 1.82 -12.71 -7.91
C ASN A 240 0.34 -12.93 -8.23
N VAL A 241 -0.12 -12.30 -9.31
CA VAL A 241 -1.44 -12.50 -9.91
C VAL A 241 -1.26 -12.86 -11.37
N ILE A 242 -1.86 -13.95 -11.77
CA ILE A 242 -1.97 -14.34 -13.19
C ILE A 242 -3.41 -14.09 -13.63
N GLU A 243 -3.57 -13.25 -14.64
CA GLU A 243 -4.86 -12.96 -15.28
C GLU A 243 -5.00 -13.81 -16.52
N TYR A 244 -6.10 -14.53 -16.62
CA TYR A 244 -6.46 -15.33 -17.77
C TYR A 244 -7.42 -14.59 -18.69
N PHE A 245 -7.40 -14.95 -19.96
CA PHE A 245 -8.15 -14.29 -21.02
C PHE A 245 -9.63 -14.17 -20.70
N GLU A 246 -10.19 -12.97 -20.95
CA GLU A 246 -11.61 -12.73 -20.95
C GLU A 246 -12.28 -13.46 -22.12
N ASN A 247 -12.79 -14.64 -21.87
CA ASN A 247 -13.56 -15.38 -22.83
C ASN A 247 -15.01 -14.90 -22.80
N SER A 248 -15.68 -14.85 -23.94
CA SER A 248 -17.13 -14.56 -24.04
C SER A 248 -18.00 -15.48 -23.16
N LEU A 249 -17.43 -16.59 -22.69
CA LEU A 249 -18.05 -17.48 -21.70
C LEU A 249 -18.12 -16.85 -20.31
N PHE A 250 -17.11 -16.07 -19.91
CA PHE A 250 -17.04 -15.47 -18.58
C PHE A 250 -18.18 -14.46 -18.35
N SER A 251 -18.61 -13.75 -19.39
CA SER A 251 -19.77 -12.84 -19.31
C SER A 251 -21.10 -13.56 -19.07
N LYS A 252 -21.14 -14.89 -19.22
CA LYS A 252 -22.34 -15.72 -19.01
C LYS A 252 -22.39 -16.35 -17.64
N ILE A 253 -21.31 -16.29 -16.86
CA ILE A 253 -21.25 -16.87 -15.52
C ILE A 253 -22.09 -16.02 -14.58
N SER A 254 -23.04 -16.64 -13.89
CA SER A 254 -23.77 -15.96 -12.83
C SER A 254 -22.96 -15.93 -11.54
N PHE A 255 -22.84 -14.75 -10.93
CA PHE A 255 -22.18 -14.57 -9.63
C PHE A 255 -23.02 -15.09 -8.45
N ASP A 256 -24.27 -15.43 -8.68
CA ASP A 256 -25.15 -15.92 -7.63
C ASP A 256 -24.85 -17.38 -7.26
N TYR A 257 -24.14 -18.10 -8.14
CA TYR A 257 -23.86 -19.52 -7.97
C TYR A 257 -22.37 -19.79 -7.86
N ASP A 258 -22.02 -20.89 -7.16
CA ASP A 258 -20.65 -21.35 -7.06
C ASP A 258 -20.11 -21.85 -8.40
N CYS A 259 -18.83 -21.64 -8.62
CA CYS A 259 -18.07 -22.18 -9.73
C CYS A 259 -17.05 -23.18 -9.20
N TYR A 260 -16.74 -24.20 -10.02
CA TYR A 260 -15.87 -25.28 -9.61
C TYR A 260 -14.82 -25.58 -10.70
N PHE A 261 -13.58 -25.86 -10.28
CA PHE A 261 -12.64 -26.64 -11.07
C PHE A 261 -12.54 -28.01 -10.47
N HIS A 262 -12.88 -29.02 -11.27
CA HIS A 262 -12.90 -30.39 -10.80
C HIS A 262 -12.56 -31.37 -11.94
N ARG A 263 -11.64 -32.30 -11.67
CA ARG A 263 -11.20 -33.34 -12.63
C ARG A 263 -10.91 -32.78 -14.03
N GLY A 264 -10.18 -31.67 -14.09
CA GLY A 264 -9.81 -31.04 -15.35
C GLY A 264 -10.94 -30.31 -16.08
N ASN A 265 -12.06 -30.05 -15.42
CA ASN A 265 -13.17 -29.30 -15.98
C ASN A 265 -13.48 -28.04 -15.15
N PHE A 266 -13.87 -26.98 -15.84
CA PHE A 266 -14.49 -25.80 -15.25
C PHE A 266 -16.00 -25.94 -15.33
N ILE A 267 -16.66 -25.88 -14.18
CA ILE A 267 -18.09 -26.13 -14.03
C ILE A 267 -18.71 -24.83 -13.49
N PHE A 268 -19.68 -24.31 -14.20
CA PHE A 268 -20.37 -23.09 -13.82
C PHE A 268 -21.81 -23.04 -14.28
N ILE A 269 -22.61 -22.19 -13.62
CA ILE A 269 -23.99 -21.97 -13.99
C ILE A 269 -24.11 -20.68 -14.80
N SER A 270 -24.85 -20.74 -15.88
CA SER A 270 -25.25 -19.58 -16.68
C SER A 270 -26.77 -19.47 -16.70
N GLU A 271 -27.26 -18.23 -16.78
CA GLU A 271 -28.71 -17.97 -16.90
C GLU A 271 -29.02 -17.29 -18.23
N LYS A 272 -30.07 -17.75 -18.89
CA LYS A 272 -30.57 -17.15 -20.12
C LYS A 272 -32.07 -17.31 -20.18
N GLN A 273 -32.82 -16.20 -20.31
CA GLN A 273 -34.31 -16.19 -20.41
C GLN A 273 -34.99 -16.96 -19.26
N ASN A 274 -34.53 -16.70 -18.04
CA ASN A 274 -34.99 -17.35 -16.80
C ASN A 274 -34.81 -18.88 -16.78
N LYS A 275 -33.90 -19.41 -17.62
CA LYS A 275 -33.52 -20.81 -17.59
C LYS A 275 -32.05 -20.93 -17.17
N LYS A 276 -31.82 -21.85 -16.25
CA LYS A 276 -30.48 -22.14 -15.73
C LYS A 276 -29.85 -23.27 -16.53
N TYR A 277 -28.56 -23.11 -16.78
CA TYR A 277 -27.79 -24.08 -17.53
C TYR A 277 -26.49 -24.40 -16.78
N LEU A 278 -26.27 -25.68 -16.58
CA LEU A 278 -24.95 -26.17 -16.16
C LEU A 278 -24.03 -26.22 -17.39
N ASN A 279 -22.86 -25.62 -17.27
CA ASN A 279 -21.84 -25.62 -18.30
C ASN A 279 -20.63 -26.36 -17.76
N VAL A 280 -20.08 -27.26 -18.54
CA VAL A 280 -18.86 -28.01 -18.23
C VAL A 280 -17.88 -27.84 -19.38
N ILE A 281 -16.70 -27.30 -19.10
CA ILE A 281 -15.71 -26.95 -20.10
C ILE A 281 -14.35 -27.46 -19.62
N PRO A 282 -13.51 -28.05 -20.50
CA PRO A 282 -12.15 -28.40 -20.13
C PRO A 282 -11.39 -27.20 -19.58
N GLN A 283 -10.77 -27.36 -18.42
CA GLN A 283 -10.04 -26.27 -17.75
C GLN A 283 -8.87 -25.74 -18.58
N GLU A 284 -8.26 -26.57 -19.42
CA GLU A 284 -7.16 -26.19 -20.30
C GLU A 284 -7.55 -25.06 -21.25
N LEU A 285 -8.82 -25.03 -21.69
CA LEU A 285 -9.35 -23.95 -22.54
C LEU A 285 -9.40 -22.59 -21.83
N ILE A 286 -9.45 -22.64 -20.52
CA ILE A 286 -9.54 -21.45 -19.66
C ILE A 286 -8.14 -21.05 -19.19
N LEU A 287 -7.34 -22.00 -18.68
CA LEU A 287 -6.06 -21.72 -18.04
C LEU A 287 -4.88 -21.64 -19.03
N SER A 288 -5.07 -21.99 -20.31
CA SER A 288 -4.00 -21.92 -21.32
C SER A 288 -3.71 -20.50 -21.82
N GLN A 289 -4.65 -19.57 -21.66
CA GLN A 289 -4.56 -18.23 -22.25
C GLN A 289 -4.24 -17.16 -21.18
N LYS A 290 -3.01 -17.19 -20.71
CA LYS A 290 -2.49 -16.14 -19.83
C LYS A 290 -2.41 -14.81 -20.59
N VAL A 291 -3.01 -13.75 -20.03
CA VAL A 291 -3.04 -12.41 -20.61
C VAL A 291 -2.06 -11.48 -19.94
N ALA A 292 -2.04 -11.51 -18.63
CA ALA A 292 -1.19 -10.64 -17.83
C ALA A 292 -0.63 -11.37 -16.60
N GLU A 293 0.46 -10.86 -16.11
CA GLU A 293 1.04 -11.24 -14.82
C GLU A 293 1.55 -9.98 -14.15
N TYR A 294 1.19 -9.78 -12.89
CA TYR A 294 1.54 -8.59 -12.14
C TYR A 294 1.58 -8.88 -10.64
N ASP A 295 2.17 -7.97 -9.87
CA ASP A 295 2.25 -8.10 -8.42
C ASP A 295 0.85 -8.04 -7.80
N LEU A 296 0.58 -8.92 -6.83
CA LEU A 296 -0.64 -8.91 -6.02
C LEU A 296 -0.71 -7.65 -5.16
N LEU A 297 0.42 -7.25 -4.58
CA LEU A 297 0.53 -6.12 -3.67
C LEU A 297 1.28 -4.96 -4.31
N GLU A 298 0.88 -3.74 -3.95
CA GLU A 298 1.60 -2.53 -4.36
C GLU A 298 3.04 -2.55 -3.87
N ASN A 299 3.99 -2.37 -4.78
CA ASN A 299 5.40 -2.28 -4.42
C ASN A 299 5.72 -0.89 -3.85
N ASN A 300 5.88 -0.81 -2.53
CA ASN A 300 6.22 0.44 -1.84
C ASN A 300 7.67 0.91 -2.06
N ASN A 301 8.52 0.14 -2.74
CA ASN A 301 9.93 0.49 -2.97
C ASN A 301 10.07 1.80 -3.73
N ASN A 302 9.18 2.11 -4.67
CA ASN A 302 9.19 3.37 -5.41
C ASN A 302 8.93 4.58 -4.52
N ARG A 303 8.07 4.46 -3.50
CA ARG A 303 7.84 5.54 -2.51
C ARG A 303 9.07 5.77 -1.64
N THR A 304 9.72 4.70 -1.19
CA THR A 304 10.95 4.78 -0.39
C THR A 304 12.10 5.40 -1.19
N LEU A 305 12.28 5.00 -2.45
CA LEU A 305 13.26 5.59 -3.36
C LEU A 305 12.96 7.07 -3.65
N MET A 306 11.70 7.44 -3.82
CA MET A 306 11.29 8.84 -4.03
C MET A 306 11.56 9.70 -2.79
N ILE A 307 11.27 9.20 -1.58
CA ILE A 307 11.57 9.89 -0.31
C ILE A 307 13.09 10.03 -0.15
N LEU A 308 13.86 8.98 -0.42
CA LEU A 308 15.32 9.03 -0.38
C LEU A 308 15.89 10.04 -1.39
N GLY A 309 15.36 10.08 -2.60
CA GLY A 309 15.71 11.08 -3.61
C GLY A 309 15.42 12.50 -3.16
N LEU A 310 14.25 12.76 -2.59
CA LEU A 310 13.88 14.06 -2.05
C LEU A 310 14.79 14.49 -0.88
N THR A 311 15.14 13.59 0.04
CA THR A 311 16.02 13.89 1.15
C THR A 311 17.42 14.25 0.68
N ILE A 312 17.96 13.58 -0.34
CA ILE A 312 19.24 13.91 -0.97
C ILE A 312 19.21 15.31 -1.61
N VAL A 313 18.15 15.62 -2.35
CA VAL A 313 17.97 16.95 -2.97
C VAL A 313 17.92 18.05 -1.91
N PHE A 314 17.18 17.88 -0.82
CA PHE A 314 17.14 18.82 0.29
C PHE A 314 18.49 18.99 0.96
N ALA A 315 19.26 17.90 1.16
CA ALA A 315 20.60 17.96 1.71
C ALA A 315 21.54 18.78 0.81
N ILE A 316 21.49 18.58 -0.50
CA ILE A 316 22.30 19.34 -1.47
C ILE A 316 21.95 20.83 -1.42
N ILE A 317 20.66 21.19 -1.41
CA ILE A 317 20.21 22.58 -1.32
C ILE A 317 20.68 23.21 0.00
N PHE A 318 20.60 22.49 1.11
CA PHE A 318 21.05 22.95 2.41
C PHE A 318 22.57 23.21 2.43
N PHE A 319 23.36 22.27 1.90
CA PHE A 319 24.82 22.44 1.81
C PHE A 319 25.24 23.58 0.87
N LEU A 320 24.55 23.73 -0.26
CA LEU A 320 24.77 24.87 -1.17
C LEU A 320 24.40 26.19 -0.48
N GLY A 321 23.28 26.24 0.21
CA GLY A 321 22.89 27.42 0.99
C GLY A 321 23.91 27.77 2.08
N TYR A 322 24.35 26.78 2.86
CA TYR A 322 25.37 26.95 3.87
C TYR A 322 26.72 27.43 3.28
N TYR A 323 27.15 26.85 2.14
CA TYR A 323 28.36 27.25 1.43
C TYR A 323 28.28 28.70 0.94
N VAL A 324 27.14 29.09 0.34
CA VAL A 324 26.92 30.45 -0.13
C VAL A 324 26.89 31.46 1.03
N ILE A 325 26.30 31.12 2.17
CA ILE A 325 26.28 31.97 3.38
C ILE A 325 27.73 32.15 3.91
N ASN A 326 28.50 31.10 3.96
CA ASN A 326 29.89 31.19 4.41
C ASN A 326 30.80 31.99 3.47
N LEU A 327 30.59 31.85 2.16
CA LEU A 327 31.29 32.69 1.17
C LEU A 327 30.97 34.19 1.34
N LYS A 328 29.74 34.51 1.75
CA LYS A 328 29.28 35.90 1.91
C LYS A 328 29.81 36.59 3.18
N ARG A 329 30.31 35.85 4.18
CA ARG A 329 30.81 36.38 5.45
C ARG A 329 32.33 36.65 5.43
N SER A 330 32.96 36.86 4.26
CA SER A 330 34.37 37.22 4.15
C SER A 330 34.54 38.68 3.71
N LEU A 331 35.55 39.34 4.30
CA LEU A 331 35.96 40.68 3.91
C LEU A 331 36.78 40.58 2.59
N ARG A 332 36.42 41.39 1.61
CA ARG A 332 37.13 41.47 0.31
C ARG A 332 37.46 42.91 -0.01
N LEU A 333 38.65 43.12 -0.54
CA LEU A 333 39.14 44.44 -0.91
C LEU A 333 39.07 44.60 -2.44
N GLY A 334 38.35 45.60 -2.92
CA GLY A 334 38.36 46.06 -4.29
C GLY A 334 39.06 47.42 -4.38
N GLN A 335 39.15 48.00 -5.56
CA GLN A 335 39.78 49.30 -5.76
C GLN A 335 38.94 50.42 -5.10
N ASN A 336 39.47 50.94 -3.95
CA ASN A 336 38.80 51.93 -3.11
C ASN A 336 37.42 51.54 -2.56
N VAL A 337 37.11 50.25 -2.50
CA VAL A 337 35.89 49.70 -1.94
C VAL A 337 36.19 48.45 -1.13
N VAL A 338 35.55 48.32 0.02
CA VAL A 338 35.60 47.09 0.82
C VAL A 338 34.24 46.43 0.86
N TYR A 339 34.23 45.11 0.75
CA TYR A 339 33.01 44.28 0.71
C TYR A 339 33.00 43.33 1.89
N TYR A 340 31.81 43.12 2.47
CA TYR A 340 31.57 42.03 3.42
C TYR A 340 30.15 41.43 3.14
N GLY A 341 30.15 40.23 2.67
CA GLY A 341 28.92 39.67 2.17
C GLY A 341 28.38 40.45 0.96
N PHE A 342 27.17 40.93 1.05
CA PHE A 342 26.51 41.79 0.04
C PHE A 342 26.74 43.28 0.28
N ASN A 343 27.26 43.66 1.46
CA ASN A 343 27.45 45.06 1.79
C ASN A 343 28.78 45.57 1.22
N LYS A 344 28.77 46.81 0.77
CA LYS A 344 29.97 47.52 0.29
C LYS A 344 30.05 48.89 0.87
N LYS A 345 31.27 49.37 1.11
CA LYS A 345 31.56 50.75 1.53
C LYS A 345 32.78 51.26 0.76
N SER A 346 32.70 52.53 0.35
CA SER A 346 33.83 53.22 -0.26
C SER A 346 34.83 53.65 0.82
N ILE A 347 36.12 53.57 0.50
CA ILE A 347 37.23 53.93 1.35
C ILE A 347 38.15 54.86 0.56
N ASN A 348 38.87 55.71 1.26
CA ASN A 348 39.85 56.60 0.62
C ASN A 348 41.14 55.83 0.31
N ASN A 349 42.02 56.44 -0.49
CA ASN A 349 43.26 55.82 -0.93
C ASN A 349 44.18 55.40 0.24
N ILE A 350 44.21 56.20 1.31
CA ILE A 350 45.04 55.87 2.50
C ILE A 350 44.46 54.65 3.22
N GLN A 351 43.17 54.64 3.44
CA GLN A 351 42.46 53.50 4.03
C GLN A 351 42.61 52.24 3.18
N TYR A 352 42.55 52.37 1.87
CA TYR A 352 42.78 51.27 0.92
C TYR A 352 44.17 50.69 1.07
N GLU A 353 45.22 51.52 1.07
CA GLU A 353 46.61 51.07 1.20
C GLU A 353 46.88 50.44 2.57
N ILE A 354 46.25 50.93 3.65
CA ILE A 354 46.30 50.29 4.98
C ILE A 354 45.71 48.89 4.92
N LEU A 355 44.48 48.75 4.40
CA LEU A 355 43.78 47.45 4.29
C LEU A 355 44.54 46.51 3.37
N ARG A 356 45.04 46.98 2.21
CA ARG A 356 45.79 46.19 1.28
C ARG A 356 47.01 45.54 1.95
N LYS A 357 47.80 46.32 2.70
CA LYS A 357 48.95 45.79 3.43
C LYS A 357 48.54 44.77 4.50
N ILE A 358 47.36 44.95 5.13
CA ILE A 358 46.85 43.99 6.09
C ILE A 358 46.40 42.71 5.36
N PHE A 359 45.73 42.80 4.19
CA PHE A 359 45.32 41.68 3.38
C PHE A 359 46.53 40.86 2.88
N ASP A 360 47.57 41.56 2.39
CA ASP A 360 48.79 40.94 1.84
C ASP A 360 49.69 40.28 2.91
N LYS A 361 49.84 40.94 4.07
CA LYS A 361 50.83 40.55 5.09
C LYS A 361 50.23 40.18 6.45
N GLY A 362 48.89 40.16 6.56
CA GLY A 362 48.20 39.92 7.84
C GLY A 362 48.33 41.03 8.86
N LYS A 363 49.17 42.01 8.68
CA LYS A 363 49.47 43.12 9.61
C LYS A 363 50.05 44.32 8.91
N ILE A 364 49.92 45.49 9.52
CA ILE A 364 50.63 46.71 9.14
C ILE A 364 51.31 47.34 10.36
N TYR A 365 52.51 47.82 10.20
CA TYR A 365 53.25 48.52 11.28
C TYR A 365 52.80 49.97 11.39
N SER A 366 52.80 50.51 12.64
CA SER A 366 52.48 51.91 12.91
C SER A 366 53.30 52.87 12.10
N SER A 367 54.61 52.59 11.96
CA SER A 367 55.53 53.40 11.15
C SER A 367 55.18 53.40 9.64
N GLN A 368 54.61 52.28 9.12
CA GLN A 368 54.19 52.23 7.73
C GLN A 368 52.90 53.07 7.53
N ILE A 369 52.03 53.13 8.54
CA ILE A 369 50.88 54.01 8.49
C ILE A 369 51.32 55.47 8.55
N ASP A 370 52.28 55.76 9.40
CA ASP A 370 52.84 57.13 9.49
C ASP A 370 53.39 57.59 8.13
N SER A 371 54.13 56.74 7.41
CA SER A 371 54.65 57.08 6.05
C SER A 371 53.55 57.30 4.99
N LEU A 372 52.32 56.68 5.17
CA LEU A 372 51.18 56.87 4.25
C LEU A 372 50.40 58.16 4.53
N ILE A 373 50.43 58.66 5.79
CA ILE A 373 49.58 59.78 6.24
C ILE A 373 50.41 61.06 6.36
N PHE A 374 51.75 60.96 6.49
CA PHE A 374 52.61 62.08 6.77
C PHE A 374 52.50 63.22 5.76
N ASP A 375 52.26 64.43 6.32
CA ASP A 375 52.10 65.64 5.54
C ASP A 375 53.17 66.63 6.03
N PHE A 376 54.07 67.03 5.15
CA PHE A 376 55.17 67.91 5.46
C PHE A 376 54.71 69.31 5.89
N ASN A 377 53.49 69.70 5.55
CA ASN A 377 52.93 71.00 5.92
C ASN A 377 52.31 71.02 7.32
N LEU A 378 52.27 69.88 8.01
CA LEU A 378 51.64 69.73 9.30
C LEU A 378 52.68 69.49 10.39
N SER A 379 52.42 70.00 11.60
CA SER A 379 53.24 69.63 12.76
C SER A 379 53.18 68.15 13.07
N ARG A 380 54.21 67.65 13.76
CA ARG A 380 54.25 66.24 14.19
C ARG A 380 52.98 65.81 14.98
N ALA A 381 52.54 66.67 15.89
CA ALA A 381 51.33 66.45 16.70
C ALA A 381 50.09 66.37 15.80
N SER A 382 49.99 67.25 14.78
CA SER A 382 48.87 67.22 13.81
C SER A 382 48.88 65.99 12.96
N ASN A 383 50.02 65.48 12.52
CA ASN A 383 50.16 64.22 11.80
C ASN A 383 49.73 63.01 12.65
N PHE A 384 50.06 62.95 13.93
CA PHE A 384 49.56 61.91 14.84
C PHE A 384 48.05 61.95 14.99
N LYS A 385 47.47 63.14 15.15
CA LYS A 385 46.02 63.33 15.26
C LYS A 385 45.30 62.88 13.99
N LYS A 386 45.83 63.22 12.83
CA LYS A 386 45.33 62.79 11.50
C LYS A 386 45.38 61.28 11.35
N LYS A 387 46.43 60.61 11.84
CA LYS A 387 46.53 59.15 11.86
C LYS A 387 45.49 58.52 12.75
N ASP A 388 45.35 58.95 13.98
CA ASP A 388 44.39 58.37 14.91
C ASP A 388 42.93 58.56 14.41
N LEU A 389 42.63 59.68 13.77
CA LEU A 389 41.31 59.90 13.14
C LEU A 389 41.09 58.94 11.98
N CYS A 390 42.04 58.81 11.06
CA CYS A 390 41.94 57.92 9.93
C CYS A 390 41.75 56.44 10.34
N LEU A 391 42.46 55.97 11.37
CA LEU A 391 42.29 54.61 11.90
C LEU A 391 40.97 54.42 12.59
N LYS A 392 40.47 55.41 13.34
CA LYS A 392 39.17 55.39 13.99
C LYS A 392 38.03 55.35 12.95
N GLU A 393 38.10 56.18 11.92
CA GLU A 393 37.12 56.19 10.83
C GLU A 393 37.11 54.86 10.08
N LEU A 394 38.29 54.31 9.78
CA LEU A 394 38.39 53.00 9.14
C LEU A 394 37.77 51.88 9.98
N ASP A 395 38.10 51.85 11.28
CA ASP A 395 37.53 50.85 12.20
C ASP A 395 36.02 50.98 12.33
N GLN A 396 35.48 52.16 12.46
CA GLN A 396 34.03 52.41 12.48
C GLN A 396 33.33 51.98 11.20
N LEU A 397 33.94 52.26 10.05
CA LEU A 397 33.45 51.83 8.74
C LEU A 397 33.42 50.32 8.65
N LEU A 398 34.45 49.62 9.10
CA LEU A 398 34.55 48.18 9.11
C LEU A 398 33.56 47.55 10.12
N GLN A 399 33.31 48.18 11.29
CA GLN A 399 32.31 47.75 12.24
C GLN A 399 30.91 47.79 11.60
N ILE A 400 30.53 48.91 10.99
CA ILE A 400 29.25 49.04 10.28
C ILE A 400 29.11 48.00 9.18
N LEU A 401 30.19 47.76 8.45
CA LEU A 401 30.16 46.81 7.31
C LEU A 401 30.03 45.36 7.77
N THR A 402 30.72 44.97 8.84
CA THR A 402 30.77 43.61 9.37
C THR A 402 29.67 43.30 10.38
N GLY A 403 29.03 44.29 10.97
CA GLY A 403 28.07 44.17 12.06
C GLY A 403 28.73 43.77 13.40
N LEU A 404 30.05 43.90 13.56
CA LEU A 404 30.69 43.61 14.82
C LEU A 404 30.65 44.83 15.73
N ASN A 405 30.24 44.62 16.98
CA ASN A 405 30.22 45.66 18.01
C ASN A 405 31.59 45.89 18.67
N GLU A 406 32.57 45.08 18.34
CA GLU A 406 33.91 45.19 18.81
C GLU A 406 34.84 45.75 17.71
N GLY A 407 35.98 46.33 18.05
CA GLY A 407 36.94 46.84 17.07
C GLY A 407 37.34 45.80 16.04
N VAL A 408 37.19 46.17 14.78
CA VAL A 408 37.56 45.32 13.64
C VAL A 408 39.05 45.45 13.33
N LEU A 409 39.57 46.64 13.50
CA LEU A 409 41.00 46.93 13.39
C LEU A 409 41.66 46.95 14.77
N ILE A 410 42.37 45.91 15.12
CA ILE A 410 42.95 45.71 16.45
C ILE A 410 44.38 46.19 16.47
N LYS A 411 44.71 47.05 17.43
CA LYS A 411 46.09 47.48 17.75
C LYS A 411 46.70 46.46 18.69
N LYS A 412 47.83 45.85 18.29
CA LYS A 412 48.63 44.91 19.10
C LYS A 412 50.04 45.43 19.26
N GLU A 413 50.72 45.08 20.35
CA GLU A 413 52.13 45.28 20.56
C GLU A 413 52.94 44.10 20.05
N THR A 414 54.12 44.32 19.51
CA THR A 414 54.90 43.18 19.04
C THR A 414 55.65 42.52 20.23
N LYS A 415 55.73 41.18 20.17
CA LYS A 415 56.40 40.39 21.22
C LYS A 415 57.92 40.72 21.37
N LEU A 416 58.53 41.32 20.35
CA LEU A 416 59.95 41.62 20.32
C LEU A 416 60.31 43.02 20.92
N ASP A 417 59.37 43.99 20.75
CA ASP A 417 59.54 45.36 21.32
C ASP A 417 58.15 45.98 21.50
N ALA A 418 57.75 46.23 22.71
CA ALA A 418 56.46 46.82 23.06
C ALA A 418 56.23 48.26 22.49
N ARG A 419 57.34 48.95 22.05
CA ARG A 419 57.28 50.23 21.38
C ARG A 419 56.76 50.14 19.94
N ILE A 420 56.85 48.94 19.34
CA ILE A 420 56.42 48.69 17.97
C ILE A 420 54.97 48.29 17.99
N LYS A 421 54.09 49.15 17.49
CA LYS A 421 52.69 48.87 17.39
C LYS A 421 52.31 48.38 15.99
N ILE A 422 51.52 47.29 15.95
CA ILE A 422 50.96 46.73 14.71
C ILE A 422 49.45 46.79 14.73
N PHE A 423 48.84 46.88 13.57
CA PHE A 423 47.39 46.78 13.37
C PHE A 423 47.09 45.53 12.56
N VAL A 424 46.08 44.79 13.04
CA VAL A 424 45.62 43.55 12.44
C VAL A 424 44.09 43.56 12.40
N LEU A 425 43.48 42.79 11.52
CA LEU A 425 42.07 42.58 11.58
C LEU A 425 41.70 41.62 12.71
N ASN A 426 40.50 41.78 13.25
CA ASN A 426 39.92 40.90 14.27
C ASN A 426 39.85 39.46 13.72
N GLU A 427 40.24 38.49 14.52
CA GLU A 427 40.32 37.06 14.17
C GLU A 427 38.95 36.48 13.78
N LYS A 428 37.86 37.15 14.21
CA LYS A 428 36.47 36.79 13.82
C LYS A 428 36.19 37.10 12.34
N ILE A 429 37.06 37.84 11.65
CA ILE A 429 36.85 38.25 10.25
C ILE A 429 37.69 37.38 9.32
N LYS A 430 37.02 36.67 8.47
CA LYS A 430 37.65 35.92 7.38
C LYS A 430 37.98 36.88 6.24
N ILE A 431 39.25 36.91 5.82
CA ILE A 431 39.75 37.65 4.65
C ILE A 431 39.66 36.73 3.45
N ARG A 432 39.26 37.27 2.33
CA ARG A 432 39.34 36.60 1.02
C ARG A 432 40.12 37.52 0.08
N THR A 433 41.33 37.11 -0.25
CA THR A 433 42.16 37.72 -1.31
C THR A 433 41.61 37.42 -2.68
#